data_5c432c50075daaffa9bcd7b21d4f8568
#
_entry.id   5c432c50075daaffa9bcd7b21d4f8568
#
_cell.length_a   1.000
_cell.length_b   1.000
_cell.length_c   1.000
_cell.angle_alpha   90.00
_cell.angle_beta   90.00
_cell.angle_gamma   90.00
#
_symmetry.space_group_name_H-M   'P 1'
#
loop_
_entity.id
_entity.type
_entity.pdbx_description
1 polymer ?
#
loop_
_entity_poly.entity_id
_entity_poly.type
_entity_poly.pdbx_seq_one_letter_code
_entity_poly.pdbx_strand_id
1 'polypeptide(L)'
;MTRERPVRFCEGGGVKFLSATRLVMTFETYHDAKRVMDVLGKRLGRFGLSLHPDKTHFIDFRPQQHGGTPPDCTAQSFAFLGFTHSWQKSRKGKDVVRQTTAKSRFARSLATVKDWCRTNRHRPVPEQHAWLSAALRGHYAYYGITGNYRQLQDYRYQVARIWHKWLERRTRGQPLNWASFYALLARHTLPAARIIHRYTSWNEALT
;
A
#
# COMPACT_ATOMS: atom_id res chain seq x y z
N MET A 1 16.53 29.51 18.79
CA MET A 1 15.45 29.30 19.80
C MET A 1 14.20 28.87 19.07
N THR A 2 14.03 27.55 18.91
CA THR A 2 12.89 26.94 18.22
C THR A 2 11.85 26.58 19.28
N ARG A 3 10.68 27.19 19.21
CA ARG A 3 9.56 26.96 20.13
C ARG A 3 8.88 25.65 19.75
N GLU A 4 9.03 24.62 20.56
CA GLU A 4 8.20 23.43 20.54
C GLU A 4 6.78 23.79 21.01
N ARG A 5 5.76 23.45 20.19
CA ARG A 5 4.35 23.57 20.58
C ARG A 5 3.93 22.27 21.27
N PRO A 6 3.38 22.32 22.48
CA PRO A 6 2.87 21.15 23.15
C PRO A 6 1.60 20.66 22.46
N VAL A 7 1.55 19.36 22.16
CA VAL A 7 0.34 18.66 21.69
C VAL A 7 -0.59 18.54 22.91
N ARG A 8 -1.75 19.21 22.85
CA ARG A 8 -2.81 19.06 23.87
C ARG A 8 -3.55 17.73 23.64
N PHE A 9 -3.50 16.88 24.64
CA PHE A 9 -4.45 15.77 24.76
C PHE A 9 -5.77 16.31 25.30
N CYS A 10 -6.87 16.08 24.58
CA CYS A 10 -8.22 16.31 25.10
C CYS A 10 -8.65 15.11 25.95
N GLU A 11 -8.82 15.29 27.23
CA GLU A 11 -9.53 14.38 28.11
C GLU A 11 -11.04 14.51 27.86
N GLY A 12 -11.72 13.39 27.65
CA GLY A 12 -13.19 13.34 27.55
C GLY A 12 -13.72 12.06 26.93
N GLY A 13 -14.08 11.08 27.77
CA GLY A 13 -15.20 10.19 27.54
C GLY A 13 -15.07 9.11 26.47
N GLY A 14 -14.91 7.85 26.91
CA GLY A 14 -15.19 6.65 26.12
C GLY A 14 -14.06 6.25 25.17
N VAL A 15 -13.17 5.39 25.64
CA VAL A 15 -12.10 4.81 24.82
C VAL A 15 -12.70 3.90 23.75
N LYS A 16 -13.10 4.44 22.61
CA LYS A 16 -13.09 3.68 21.37
C LYS A 16 -11.63 3.45 21.06
N PHE A 17 -11.20 2.19 20.99
CA PHE A 17 -9.86 1.80 20.53
C PHE A 17 -9.55 2.48 19.20
N LEU A 18 -8.85 3.58 19.27
CA LEU A 18 -8.26 4.24 18.10
C LEU A 18 -7.34 3.24 17.42
N SER A 19 -7.48 3.08 16.13
CA SER A 19 -6.69 2.19 15.30
C SER A 19 -5.21 2.32 15.67
N ALA A 20 -4.57 1.19 16.00
CA ALA A 20 -3.22 1.13 16.50
C ALA A 20 -2.28 2.03 15.69
N THR A 21 -1.71 3.03 16.34
CA THR A 21 -0.67 3.89 15.76
C THR A 21 0.49 3.00 15.35
N ARG A 22 0.84 2.99 14.07
CA ARG A 22 1.98 2.24 13.56
C ARG A 22 3.22 3.10 13.70
N LEU A 23 4.07 2.76 14.64
CA LEU A 23 5.37 3.39 14.86
C LEU A 23 6.44 2.57 14.16
N VAL A 24 7.33 3.23 13.41
CA VAL A 24 8.58 2.65 12.89
C VAL A 24 9.73 3.46 13.46
N MET A 25 10.72 2.77 14.00
CA MET A 25 11.97 3.33 14.44
C MET A 25 13.11 2.67 13.66
N THR A 26 14.06 3.46 13.20
CA THR A 26 15.24 3.01 12.47
C THR A 26 16.49 3.30 13.29
N PHE A 27 17.44 2.38 13.27
CA PHE A 27 18.68 2.47 14.01
C PHE A 27 19.85 2.07 13.10
N GLU A 28 21.01 2.65 13.32
CA GLU A 28 22.24 2.29 12.59
C GLU A 28 22.85 0.99 13.13
N THR A 29 22.75 0.78 14.45
CA THR A 29 23.33 -0.40 15.10
C THR A 29 22.25 -1.33 15.65
N TYR A 30 22.51 -2.64 15.57
CA TYR A 30 21.66 -3.66 16.18
C TYR A 30 21.54 -3.49 17.69
N HIS A 31 22.67 -3.13 18.34
CA HIS A 31 22.73 -2.99 19.78
C HIS A 31 21.80 -1.88 20.30
N ASP A 32 21.76 -0.73 19.63
CA ASP A 32 20.89 0.39 20.01
C ASP A 32 19.42 0.03 19.79
N ALA A 33 19.11 -0.61 18.66
CA ALA A 33 17.76 -1.10 18.38
C ALA A 33 17.26 -2.06 19.46
N LYS A 34 18.12 -3.00 19.90
CA LYS A 34 17.78 -3.97 20.96
C LYS A 34 17.58 -3.27 22.31
N ARG A 35 18.47 -2.36 22.69
CA ARG A 35 18.34 -1.57 23.94
C ARG A 35 17.01 -0.80 23.98
N VAL A 36 16.66 -0.15 22.88
CA VAL A 36 15.40 0.60 22.81
C VAL A 36 14.21 -0.36 22.89
N MET A 37 14.26 -1.52 22.23
CA MET A 37 13.18 -2.51 22.29
C MET A 37 12.95 -3.01 23.71
N ASP A 38 14.02 -3.30 24.46
CA ASP A 38 13.97 -3.81 25.87
C ASP A 38 13.38 -2.76 26.82
N VAL A 39 13.62 -1.49 26.56
CA VAL A 39 13.13 -0.38 27.40
C VAL A 39 11.74 0.10 26.99
N LEU A 40 11.36 -0.06 25.72
CA LEU A 40 10.14 0.49 25.15
C LEU A 40 8.88 -0.04 25.86
N GLY A 41 8.83 -1.35 26.16
CA GLY A 41 7.71 -1.96 26.87
C GLY A 41 7.52 -1.36 28.28
N LYS A 42 8.65 -1.17 29.00
CA LYS A 42 8.64 -0.57 30.36
C LYS A 42 8.18 0.89 30.32
N ARG A 43 8.63 1.65 29.32
CA ARG A 43 8.24 3.05 29.13
C ARG A 43 6.75 3.20 28.82
N LEU A 44 6.26 2.41 27.89
CA LEU A 44 4.84 2.43 27.51
C LEU A 44 3.93 2.00 28.68
N GLY A 45 4.38 1.02 29.48
CA GLY A 45 3.65 0.58 30.68
C GLY A 45 3.39 1.69 31.71
N ARG A 46 4.28 2.71 31.80
CA ARG A 46 4.06 3.89 32.66
C ARG A 46 2.85 4.73 32.25
N PHE A 47 2.43 4.63 30.99
CA PHE A 47 1.29 5.34 30.41
C PHE A 47 0.07 4.42 30.20
N GLY A 48 0.08 3.22 30.80
CA GLY A 48 -1.00 2.23 30.63
C GLY A 48 -1.06 1.62 29.21
N LEU A 49 0.01 1.75 28.42
CA LEU A 49 0.10 1.20 27.07
C LEU A 49 0.93 -0.09 27.07
N SER A 50 0.56 -1.05 26.22
CA SER A 50 1.31 -2.28 26.03
C SER A 50 1.68 -2.49 24.56
N LEU A 51 2.84 -3.09 24.31
CA LEU A 51 3.24 -3.55 22.98
C LEU A 51 2.43 -4.81 22.63
N HIS A 52 1.85 -4.82 21.44
CA HIS A 52 1.15 -6.01 20.96
C HIS A 52 2.19 -7.02 20.42
N PRO A 53 2.30 -8.23 20.98
CA PRO A 53 3.37 -9.18 20.65
C PRO A 53 3.39 -9.52 19.15
N ASP A 54 2.24 -9.88 18.57
CA ASP A 54 2.18 -10.29 17.15
C ASP A 54 2.29 -9.15 16.15
N LYS A 55 2.26 -7.89 16.61
CA LYS A 55 2.33 -6.70 15.72
C LYS A 55 3.60 -5.89 15.91
N THR A 56 4.41 -6.27 16.90
CA THR A 56 5.70 -5.63 17.16
C THR A 56 6.80 -6.51 16.58
N HIS A 57 7.47 -6.02 15.56
CA HIS A 57 8.51 -6.76 14.87
C HIS A 57 9.84 -6.03 15.00
N PHE A 58 10.86 -6.79 15.39
CA PHE A 58 12.25 -6.37 15.34
C PHE A 58 12.87 -6.99 14.07
N ILE A 59 13.30 -6.13 13.15
CA ILE A 59 13.71 -6.56 11.81
C ILE A 59 15.08 -5.98 11.49
N ASP A 60 16.04 -6.83 11.15
CA ASP A 60 17.28 -6.42 10.51
C ASP A 60 17.03 -6.28 8.99
N PHE A 61 16.96 -5.04 8.53
CA PHE A 61 16.66 -4.73 7.14
C PHE A 61 17.88 -4.14 6.42
N ARG A 62 18.99 -4.90 6.41
CA ARG A 62 20.19 -4.56 5.66
C ARG A 62 20.17 -5.19 4.26
N PRO A 63 20.85 -4.59 3.26
CA PRO A 63 21.05 -5.25 1.96
C PRO A 63 21.85 -6.53 2.17
N GLN A 64 21.36 -7.63 1.61
CA GLN A 64 22.07 -8.91 1.69
C GLN A 64 23.38 -8.81 0.89
N GLN A 65 24.51 -8.94 1.57
CA GLN A 65 25.78 -9.20 0.90
C GLN A 65 25.74 -10.63 0.33
N HIS A 66 26.13 -10.80 -0.93
CA HIS A 66 26.12 -12.09 -1.61
C HIS A 66 27.02 -13.08 -0.85
N GLY A 67 26.45 -14.19 -0.38
CA GLY A 67 27.16 -15.35 0.13
C GLY A 67 27.08 -15.67 1.64
N GLY A 68 26.39 -14.87 2.45
CA GLY A 68 26.17 -15.18 3.88
C GLY A 68 24.78 -15.76 4.14
N THR A 69 24.69 -16.79 5.01
CA THR A 69 23.42 -17.22 5.57
C THR A 69 22.84 -16.06 6.39
N PRO A 70 21.62 -15.56 6.10
CA PRO A 70 21.06 -14.45 6.85
C PRO A 70 20.87 -14.87 8.32
N PRO A 71 21.21 -14.03 9.31
CA PRO A 71 20.82 -14.28 10.69
C PRO A 71 19.29 -14.38 10.77
N ASP A 72 18.79 -15.14 11.73
CA ASP A 72 17.35 -15.49 11.91
C ASP A 72 16.38 -14.29 11.91
N CYS A 73 16.89 -13.08 12.19
CA CYS A 73 16.11 -11.83 12.23
C CYS A 73 16.18 -11.02 10.93
N THR A 74 16.91 -11.48 9.89
CA THR A 74 17.06 -10.73 8.63
C THR A 74 15.86 -10.95 7.72
N ALA A 75 15.00 -9.95 7.62
CA ALA A 75 13.86 -10.00 6.72
C ALA A 75 14.21 -9.38 5.36
N GLN A 76 14.01 -10.14 4.29
CA GLN A 76 14.15 -9.64 2.91
C GLN A 76 13.10 -8.60 2.55
N SER A 77 11.97 -8.60 3.25
CA SER A 77 10.88 -7.65 3.05
C SER A 77 9.99 -7.53 4.28
N PHE A 78 9.39 -6.36 4.45
CA PHE A 78 8.36 -6.14 5.46
C PHE A 78 7.22 -5.30 4.92
N ALA A 79 6.04 -5.41 5.54
CA ALA A 79 4.86 -4.65 5.16
C ALA A 79 4.61 -3.49 6.13
N PHE A 80 4.55 -2.27 5.60
CA PHE A 80 4.25 -1.06 6.37
C PHE A 80 3.33 -0.12 5.58
N LEU A 81 2.31 0.45 6.22
CA LEU A 81 1.33 1.37 5.63
C LEU A 81 0.74 0.91 4.28
N GLY A 82 0.53 -0.39 4.12
CA GLY A 82 -0.04 -0.95 2.89
C GLY A 82 0.95 -1.17 1.76
N PHE A 83 2.24 -0.92 2.01
CA PHE A 83 3.34 -1.22 1.09
C PHE A 83 4.20 -2.37 1.62
N THR A 84 4.74 -3.16 0.72
CA THR A 84 5.83 -4.09 0.98
C THR A 84 7.14 -3.42 0.58
N HIS A 85 8.06 -3.33 1.53
CA HIS A 85 9.41 -2.82 1.33
C HIS A 85 10.34 -4.00 1.13
N SER A 86 11.15 -3.97 0.08
CA SER A 86 12.13 -5.02 -0.22
C SER A 86 13.38 -4.45 -0.88
N TRP A 87 14.53 -5.06 -0.61
CA TRP A 87 15.76 -4.74 -1.32
C TRP A 87 15.72 -5.30 -2.74
N GLN A 88 16.10 -4.48 -3.72
CA GLN A 88 16.21 -4.88 -5.12
C GLN A 88 17.37 -4.15 -5.79
N LYS A 89 17.90 -4.73 -6.88
CA LYS A 89 18.88 -4.06 -7.72
C LYS A 89 18.23 -3.01 -8.60
N SER A 90 18.78 -1.81 -8.62
CA SER A 90 18.44 -0.76 -9.59
C SER A 90 18.95 -1.13 -10.99
N ARG A 91 18.52 -0.40 -12.02
CA ARG A 91 19.07 -0.55 -13.38
C ARG A 91 20.58 -0.33 -13.47
N LYS A 92 21.15 0.40 -12.51
CA LYS A 92 22.60 0.66 -12.41
C LYS A 92 23.31 -0.32 -11.46
N GLY A 93 22.67 -1.43 -11.06
CA GLY A 93 23.24 -2.46 -10.18
C GLY A 93 23.30 -2.10 -8.70
N LYS A 94 22.92 -0.89 -8.28
CA LYS A 94 22.92 -0.46 -6.88
C LYS A 94 21.75 -1.08 -6.12
N ASP A 95 21.97 -1.42 -4.86
CA ASP A 95 20.91 -1.86 -3.96
C ASP A 95 20.01 -0.68 -3.60
N VAL A 96 18.70 -0.87 -3.81
CA VAL A 96 17.67 0.13 -3.52
C VAL A 96 16.48 -0.51 -2.82
N VAL A 97 15.88 0.21 -1.91
CA VAL A 97 14.62 -0.22 -1.29
C VAL A 97 13.47 0.09 -2.25
N ARG A 98 12.82 -0.96 -2.70
CA ARG A 98 11.62 -0.85 -3.51
C ARG A 98 10.36 -0.97 -2.66
N GLN A 99 9.42 -0.09 -2.90
CA GLN A 99 8.11 -0.10 -2.26
C GLN A 99 7.06 -0.52 -3.30
N THR A 100 6.33 -1.58 -2.98
CA THR A 100 5.24 -2.11 -3.83
C THR A 100 3.96 -2.23 -3.02
N THR A 101 2.80 -2.16 -3.67
CA THR A 101 1.52 -2.38 -2.98
C THR A 101 1.52 -3.76 -2.31
N ALA A 102 1.21 -3.82 -1.03
CA ALA A 102 1.13 -5.09 -0.29
C ALA A 102 0.05 -6.00 -0.88
N LYS A 103 0.37 -7.29 -1.08
CA LYS A 103 -0.54 -8.28 -1.71
C LYS A 103 -1.93 -8.31 -1.07
N SER A 104 -2.00 -8.25 0.26
CA SER A 104 -3.26 -8.23 1.00
C SER A 104 -4.11 -6.99 0.71
N ARG A 105 -3.48 -5.83 0.53
CA ARG A 105 -4.15 -4.57 0.20
C ARG A 105 -4.63 -4.56 -1.25
N PHE A 106 -3.80 -5.04 -2.15
CA PHE A 106 -4.15 -5.21 -3.56
C PHE A 106 -5.36 -6.14 -3.72
N ALA A 107 -5.33 -7.33 -3.12
CA ALA A 107 -6.44 -8.28 -3.15
C ALA A 107 -7.74 -7.70 -2.54
N ARG A 108 -7.64 -6.99 -1.41
CA ARG A 108 -8.80 -6.34 -0.76
C ARG A 108 -9.42 -5.27 -1.66
N SER A 109 -8.60 -4.42 -2.29
CA SER A 109 -9.10 -3.39 -3.23
C SER A 109 -9.82 -4.02 -4.41
N LEU A 110 -9.29 -5.10 -4.99
CA LEU A 110 -9.96 -5.83 -6.08
C LEU A 110 -11.24 -6.53 -5.62
N ALA A 111 -11.29 -7.06 -4.40
CA ALA A 111 -12.50 -7.65 -3.83
C ALA A 111 -13.61 -6.59 -3.71
N THR A 112 -13.29 -5.39 -3.22
CA THR A 112 -14.24 -4.26 -3.15
C THR A 112 -14.80 -3.91 -4.53
N VAL A 113 -13.94 -3.81 -5.55
CA VAL A 113 -14.37 -3.53 -6.94
C VAL A 113 -15.25 -4.65 -7.47
N LYS A 114 -14.88 -5.92 -7.22
CA LYS A 114 -15.65 -7.10 -7.64
C LYS A 114 -17.06 -7.11 -7.02
N ASP A 115 -17.15 -6.85 -5.72
CA ASP A 115 -18.43 -6.85 -5.01
C ASP A 115 -19.30 -5.69 -5.45
N TRP A 116 -18.72 -4.52 -5.67
CA TRP A 116 -19.45 -3.37 -6.20
C TRP A 116 -19.98 -3.66 -7.61
N CYS A 117 -19.15 -4.16 -8.53
CA CYS A 117 -19.58 -4.52 -9.89
C CYS A 117 -20.67 -5.60 -9.88
N ARG A 118 -20.59 -6.57 -8.97
CA ARG A 118 -21.62 -7.60 -8.79
C ARG A 118 -22.96 -7.01 -8.43
N THR A 119 -22.98 -6.14 -7.44
CA THR A 119 -24.20 -5.53 -6.91
C THR A 119 -24.81 -4.53 -7.91
N ASN A 120 -23.95 -3.77 -8.60
CA ASN A 120 -24.39 -2.66 -9.47
C ASN A 120 -24.32 -2.99 -10.97
N ARG A 121 -24.24 -4.28 -11.34
CA ARG A 121 -24.11 -4.71 -12.75
C ARG A 121 -25.22 -4.22 -13.67
N HIS A 122 -26.42 -3.94 -13.13
CA HIS A 122 -27.59 -3.48 -13.89
C HIS A 122 -27.68 -1.96 -14.04
N ARG A 123 -26.82 -1.19 -13.36
CA ARG A 123 -26.77 0.27 -13.51
C ARG A 123 -26.33 0.68 -14.91
N PRO A 124 -26.67 1.89 -15.36
CA PRO A 124 -26.15 2.46 -16.61
C PRO A 124 -24.63 2.43 -16.67
N VAL A 125 -24.08 2.12 -17.85
CA VAL A 125 -22.62 2.05 -18.06
C VAL A 125 -21.88 3.33 -17.65
N PRO A 126 -22.40 4.56 -17.95
CA PRO A 126 -21.75 5.80 -17.51
C PRO A 126 -21.59 5.91 -15.98
N GLU A 127 -22.60 5.47 -15.21
CA GLU A 127 -22.52 5.47 -13.74
C GLU A 127 -21.47 4.47 -13.23
N GLN A 128 -21.45 3.26 -13.83
CA GLN A 128 -20.43 2.26 -13.51
C GLN A 128 -19.02 2.79 -13.82
N HIS A 129 -18.84 3.41 -14.97
CA HIS A 129 -17.58 4.03 -15.37
C HIS A 129 -17.16 5.15 -14.42
N ALA A 130 -18.09 6.02 -14.00
CA ALA A 130 -17.79 7.10 -13.07
C ALA A 130 -17.26 6.58 -11.73
N TRP A 131 -17.89 5.56 -11.16
CA TRP A 131 -17.46 4.94 -9.91
C TRP A 131 -16.11 4.22 -10.05
N LEU A 132 -15.93 3.40 -11.09
CA LEU A 132 -14.68 2.70 -11.34
C LEU A 132 -13.52 3.69 -11.56
N SER A 133 -13.78 4.77 -12.26
CA SER A 133 -12.81 5.84 -12.47
C SER A 133 -12.43 6.55 -11.17
N ALA A 134 -13.38 6.78 -10.28
CA ALA A 134 -13.12 7.33 -8.95
C ALA A 134 -12.29 6.36 -8.09
N ALA A 135 -12.64 5.06 -8.09
CA ALA A 135 -11.90 4.02 -7.37
C ALA A 135 -10.45 3.90 -7.87
N LEU A 136 -10.23 3.93 -9.20
CA LEU A 136 -8.89 3.92 -9.80
C LEU A 136 -8.09 5.16 -9.40
N ARG A 137 -8.68 6.37 -9.49
CA ARG A 137 -8.01 7.61 -9.09
C ARG A 137 -7.64 7.59 -7.61
N GLY A 138 -8.52 7.13 -6.74
CA GLY A 138 -8.24 6.98 -5.31
C GLY A 138 -7.11 6.00 -5.04
N HIS A 139 -7.08 4.86 -5.75
CA HIS A 139 -6.00 3.90 -5.65
C HIS A 139 -4.65 4.49 -6.12
N TYR A 140 -4.64 5.25 -7.21
CA TYR A 140 -3.43 5.92 -7.70
C TYR A 140 -2.96 7.04 -6.79
N ALA A 141 -3.90 7.77 -6.15
CA ALA A 141 -3.57 8.81 -5.20
C ALA A 141 -2.77 8.28 -4.00
N TYR A 142 -3.08 7.09 -3.53
CA TYR A 142 -2.38 6.48 -2.41
C TYR A 142 -1.16 5.65 -2.83
N TYR A 143 -1.32 4.77 -3.83
CA TYR A 143 -0.29 3.80 -4.25
C TYR A 143 0.58 4.28 -5.40
N GLY A 144 0.35 5.49 -5.93
CA GLY A 144 1.06 6.07 -7.06
C GLY A 144 2.44 6.62 -6.72
N ILE A 145 3.30 5.79 -6.14
CA ILE A 145 4.68 6.11 -5.75
C ILE A 145 5.70 5.60 -6.76
N THR A 146 6.88 6.22 -6.77
CA THR A 146 8.03 5.78 -7.60
C THR A 146 8.32 4.29 -7.36
N GLY A 147 8.50 3.53 -8.43
CA GLY A 147 8.78 2.08 -8.38
C GLY A 147 7.55 1.18 -8.36
N ASN A 148 6.33 1.70 -8.11
CA ASN A 148 5.10 0.90 -8.02
C ASN A 148 4.24 0.90 -9.30
N TYR A 149 4.70 1.53 -10.39
CA TYR A 149 3.93 1.72 -11.62
C TYR A 149 3.35 0.43 -12.20
N ARG A 150 4.12 -0.66 -12.19
CA ARG A 150 3.67 -1.97 -12.68
C ARG A 150 2.45 -2.48 -11.93
N GLN A 151 2.43 -2.36 -10.60
CA GLN A 151 1.29 -2.76 -9.77
C GLN A 151 0.05 -1.92 -10.05
N LEU A 152 0.21 -0.62 -10.38
CA LEU A 152 -0.91 0.24 -10.76
C LEU A 152 -1.49 -0.17 -12.12
N GLN A 153 -0.64 -0.53 -13.09
CA GLN A 153 -1.08 -1.05 -14.38
C GLN A 153 -1.83 -2.38 -14.22
N ASP A 154 -1.28 -3.31 -13.40
CA ASP A 154 -1.92 -4.58 -13.10
C ASP A 154 -3.28 -4.36 -12.42
N TYR A 155 -3.38 -3.41 -11.49
CA TYR A 155 -4.64 -3.06 -10.84
C TYR A 155 -5.68 -2.58 -11.85
N ARG A 156 -5.32 -1.63 -12.73
CA ARG A 156 -6.19 -1.14 -13.81
C ARG A 156 -6.67 -2.27 -14.71
N TYR A 157 -5.77 -3.15 -15.10
CA TYR A 157 -6.08 -4.31 -15.95
C TYR A 157 -7.07 -5.26 -15.26
N GLN A 158 -6.84 -5.59 -13.99
CA GLN A 158 -7.75 -6.45 -13.22
C GLN A 158 -9.13 -5.79 -13.02
N VAL A 159 -9.19 -4.50 -12.78
CA VAL A 159 -10.45 -3.75 -12.69
C VAL A 159 -11.24 -3.84 -14.01
N ALA A 160 -10.57 -3.66 -15.15
CA ALA A 160 -11.21 -3.80 -16.47
C ALA A 160 -11.75 -5.22 -16.69
N ARG A 161 -10.99 -6.26 -16.31
CA ARG A 161 -11.43 -7.67 -16.40
C ARG A 161 -12.64 -7.97 -15.50
N ILE A 162 -12.65 -7.43 -14.29
CA ILE A 162 -13.77 -7.56 -13.36
C ILE A 162 -15.01 -6.90 -13.95
N TRP A 163 -14.87 -5.69 -14.50
CA TRP A 163 -15.96 -4.97 -15.12
C TRP A 163 -16.54 -5.73 -16.33
N HIS A 164 -15.69 -6.20 -17.24
CA HIS A 164 -16.09 -7.04 -18.37
C HIS A 164 -16.91 -8.24 -17.89
N LYS A 165 -16.37 -9.02 -16.93
CA LYS A 165 -17.04 -10.22 -16.39
C LYS A 165 -18.46 -9.94 -15.87
N TRP A 166 -18.69 -8.79 -15.23
CA TRP A 166 -20.00 -8.47 -14.67
C TRP A 166 -20.94 -7.83 -15.69
N LEU A 167 -20.44 -7.14 -16.69
CA LEU A 167 -21.22 -6.68 -17.84
C LEU A 167 -21.70 -7.86 -18.71
N GLU A 168 -20.83 -8.83 -18.95
CA GLU A 168 -21.17 -10.06 -19.65
C GLU A 168 -22.33 -10.81 -18.98
N ARG A 169 -22.33 -10.89 -17.65
CA ARG A 169 -23.40 -11.53 -16.87
C ARG A 169 -24.71 -10.74 -16.79
N ARG A 170 -24.73 -9.53 -17.31
CA ARG A 170 -25.92 -8.70 -17.39
C ARG A 170 -26.86 -9.13 -18.52
N THR A 171 -26.30 -9.58 -19.64
CA THR A 171 -27.03 -9.95 -20.84
C THR A 171 -27.37 -11.43 -20.82
N ARG A 172 -28.67 -11.76 -20.77
CA ARG A 172 -29.13 -13.13 -20.95
C ARG A 172 -28.98 -13.50 -22.44
N GLY A 173 -28.09 -14.43 -22.76
CA GLY A 173 -28.01 -15.08 -24.07
C GLY A 173 -27.06 -14.48 -25.11
N GLN A 174 -26.50 -13.30 -24.92
CA GLN A 174 -25.42 -12.78 -25.79
C GLN A 174 -24.20 -12.43 -24.95
N PRO A 175 -23.14 -13.21 -25.01
CA PRO A 175 -21.91 -12.89 -24.28
C PRO A 175 -21.28 -11.61 -24.84
N LEU A 176 -20.89 -10.70 -23.93
CA LEU A 176 -20.12 -9.52 -24.31
C LEU A 176 -18.71 -9.97 -24.69
N ASN A 177 -18.44 -10.09 -25.99
CA ASN A 177 -17.09 -10.46 -26.44
C ASN A 177 -16.10 -9.32 -26.17
N TRP A 178 -14.80 -9.66 -26.19
CA TRP A 178 -13.72 -8.71 -25.92
C TRP A 178 -13.69 -7.54 -26.90
N ALA A 179 -14.01 -7.76 -28.19
CA ALA A 179 -14.03 -6.71 -29.19
C ALA A 179 -15.07 -5.63 -28.86
N SER A 180 -16.29 -6.05 -28.51
CA SER A 180 -17.37 -5.15 -28.07
C SER A 180 -17.01 -4.44 -26.76
N PHE A 181 -16.33 -5.12 -25.84
CA PHE A 181 -15.85 -4.51 -24.61
C PHE A 181 -14.75 -3.46 -24.86
N TYR A 182 -13.81 -3.70 -25.79
CA TYR A 182 -12.81 -2.70 -26.17
C TYR A 182 -13.45 -1.47 -26.83
N ALA A 183 -14.48 -1.66 -27.67
CA ALA A 183 -15.24 -0.55 -28.21
C ALA A 183 -15.97 0.25 -27.11
N LEU A 184 -16.46 -0.42 -26.06
CA LEU A 184 -17.03 0.21 -24.88
C LEU A 184 -15.97 0.98 -24.09
N LEU A 185 -14.78 0.39 -23.87
CA LEU A 185 -13.64 1.04 -23.22
C LEU A 185 -13.12 2.26 -23.99
N ALA A 186 -13.23 2.28 -25.32
CA ALA A 186 -12.87 3.44 -26.13
C ALA A 186 -13.80 4.64 -25.84
N ARG A 187 -15.08 4.39 -25.60
CA ARG A 187 -16.07 5.42 -25.23
C ARG A 187 -16.00 5.79 -23.73
N HIS A 188 -15.70 4.83 -22.87
CA HIS A 188 -15.63 4.95 -21.42
C HIS A 188 -14.24 4.58 -20.93
N THR A 189 -13.26 5.42 -21.27
CA THR A 189 -11.84 5.15 -20.98
C THR A 189 -11.56 5.20 -19.48
N LEU A 190 -11.08 4.09 -18.93
CA LEU A 190 -10.61 4.05 -17.55
C LEU A 190 -9.31 4.84 -17.38
N PRO A 191 -9.16 5.59 -16.27
CA PRO A 191 -7.97 6.38 -15.99
C PRO A 191 -6.68 5.57 -16.13
N ALA A 192 -5.70 6.13 -16.84
CA ALA A 192 -4.38 5.52 -16.97
C ALA A 192 -3.64 5.49 -15.63
N ALA A 193 -2.87 4.43 -15.40
CA ALA A 193 -1.98 4.37 -14.24
C ALA A 193 -0.97 5.53 -14.29
N ARG A 194 -0.77 6.20 -13.15
CA ARG A 194 0.20 7.30 -13.04
C ARG A 194 0.88 7.31 -11.69
N ILE A 195 2.13 7.74 -11.69
CA ILE A 195 2.88 8.05 -10.47
C ILE A 195 2.50 9.47 -10.05
N ILE A 196 2.04 9.61 -8.81
CA ILE A 196 1.64 10.90 -8.23
C ILE A 196 2.74 11.41 -7.30
N HIS A 197 3.30 10.53 -6.48
CA HIS A 197 4.35 10.86 -5.52
C HIS A 197 5.70 10.39 -6.06
N ARG A 198 6.54 11.32 -6.45
CA ARG A 198 7.92 11.05 -6.88
C ARG A 198 8.84 11.27 -5.68
N TYR A 199 9.68 10.29 -5.40
CA TYR A 199 10.79 10.50 -4.48
C TYR A 199 11.92 11.18 -5.27
N THR A 200 12.27 12.37 -4.88
CA THR A 200 13.58 12.94 -5.19
C THR A 200 14.62 12.12 -4.42
N SER A 201 15.68 11.68 -5.09
CA SER A 201 16.78 11.02 -4.40
C SER A 201 17.31 11.96 -3.32
N TRP A 202 17.62 11.44 -2.13
CA TRP A 202 18.22 12.24 -1.03
C TRP A 202 19.45 13.04 -1.46
N ASN A 203 20.14 12.62 -2.53
CA ASN A 203 21.30 13.31 -3.09
C ASN A 203 20.93 14.59 -3.88
N GLU A 204 19.67 14.77 -4.31
CA GLU A 204 19.25 16.02 -4.99
C GLU A 204 18.67 17.05 -4.02
N ALA A 205 18.41 16.67 -2.77
CA ALA A 205 17.92 17.60 -1.74
C ALA A 205 19.04 18.29 -0.96
N LEU A 206 20.31 17.93 -1.21
CA LEU A 206 21.51 18.48 -0.53
C LEU A 206 22.44 19.27 -1.49
N THR A 207 22.03 19.50 -2.72
CA THR A 207 22.64 20.45 -3.66
C THR A 207 21.70 21.63 -3.90
#